data_9d83f2866d0acbb8dda5c4fda75a18cf
#
_entry.id   9d83f2866d0acbb8dda5c4fda75a18cf
#
_cell.length_a   1.000
_cell.length_b   1.000
_cell.length_c   1.000
_cell.angle_alpha   90.00
_cell.angle_beta   90.00
_cell.angle_gamma   90.00
#
_symmetry.space_group_name_H-M   'P 1'
#
loop_
_entity.id
_entity.type
_entity.pdbx_description
1 polymer ?
#
loop_
_entity_poly.entity_id
_entity_poly.type
_entity_poly.pdbx_seq_one_letter_code
_entity_poly.pdbx_strand_id
1 'polypeptide(L)'
;SRLKASVYEALDAPTAAWAERTVGFADCSVDRIVPPVAFPEPLDVAAEAFHEWNVERSAWVGEPPQLSGMHLTDELEAHIERKLFTLNTGHCATAYLGHLKGYVSIAEALADERIFGLVRGAMRQSGEALIRKFGFGRAQHAAYIDSVLRRFRNPWLRDTVARVGHDPARKLSAPLYFSYPITL
;
A
#
# COMPACT_ATOMS: atom_id res chain seq x y z
N SER A 1 -18.01 2.02 2.91
CA SER A 1 -17.31 1.92 1.60
C SER A 1 -18.26 2.25 0.46
N ARG A 2 -17.71 2.67 -0.71
CA ARG A 2 -18.50 2.93 -1.93
C ARG A 2 -19.22 1.67 -2.40
N LEU A 3 -18.58 0.50 -2.30
CA LEU A 3 -19.19 -0.78 -2.66
C LEU A 3 -20.47 -1.04 -1.84
N LYS A 4 -20.43 -0.83 -0.52
CA LYS A 4 -21.61 -0.96 0.33
C LYS A 4 -22.77 -0.09 -0.19
N ALA A 5 -22.51 1.19 -0.45
CA ALA A 5 -23.52 2.11 -0.96
C ALA A 5 -24.14 1.60 -2.27
N SER A 6 -23.31 1.24 -3.27
CA SER A 6 -23.80 0.74 -4.57
C SER A 6 -24.60 -0.56 -4.44
N VAL A 7 -24.24 -1.46 -3.52
CA VAL A 7 -25.02 -2.69 -3.27
C VAL A 7 -26.38 -2.33 -2.70
N TYR A 8 -26.42 -1.44 -1.68
CA TYR A 8 -27.68 -1.07 -1.04
C TYR A 8 -28.63 -0.29 -1.95
N GLU A 9 -28.11 0.51 -2.87
CA GLU A 9 -28.92 1.19 -3.91
C GLU A 9 -29.63 0.21 -4.85
N ALA A 10 -29.12 -1.01 -5.04
CA ALA A 10 -29.68 -2.03 -5.90
C ALA A 10 -30.66 -2.99 -5.18
N LEU A 11 -30.78 -2.91 -3.84
CA LEU A 11 -31.61 -3.81 -3.05
C LEU A 11 -33.00 -3.23 -2.81
N ASP A 12 -34.04 -4.08 -2.76
CA ASP A 12 -35.32 -3.71 -2.20
C ASP A 12 -35.26 -3.57 -0.67
N ALA A 13 -36.24 -2.90 -0.07
CA ALA A 13 -36.23 -2.60 1.35
C ALA A 13 -36.15 -3.83 2.27
N PRO A 14 -36.90 -4.94 2.02
CA PRO A 14 -36.77 -6.17 2.81
C PRO A 14 -35.37 -6.80 2.73
N THR A 15 -34.80 -6.86 1.53
CA THR A 15 -33.47 -7.44 1.31
C THR A 15 -32.37 -6.56 1.91
N ALA A 16 -32.49 -5.24 1.80
CA ALA A 16 -31.58 -4.30 2.46
C ALA A 16 -31.58 -4.48 3.98
N ALA A 17 -32.75 -4.57 4.60
CA ALA A 17 -32.88 -4.80 6.04
C ALA A 17 -32.31 -6.15 6.51
N TRP A 18 -32.40 -7.18 5.68
CA TRP A 18 -31.73 -8.46 5.93
C TRP A 18 -30.22 -8.34 5.79
N ALA A 19 -29.74 -7.74 4.69
CA ALA A 19 -28.32 -7.56 4.42
C ALA A 19 -27.60 -6.75 5.51
N GLU A 20 -28.27 -5.75 6.08
CA GLU A 20 -27.71 -4.93 7.17
C GLU A 20 -27.36 -5.74 8.43
N ARG A 21 -28.06 -6.85 8.65
CA ARG A 21 -27.83 -7.74 9.82
C ARG A 21 -26.94 -8.93 9.52
N THR A 22 -26.76 -9.29 8.25
CA THR A 22 -26.15 -10.57 7.85
C THR A 22 -24.95 -10.44 6.92
N VAL A 23 -24.74 -9.26 6.31
CA VAL A 23 -23.64 -9.04 5.37
C VAL A 23 -22.67 -7.98 5.89
N GLY A 24 -21.43 -8.39 6.14
CA GLY A 24 -20.34 -7.48 6.49
C GLY A 24 -19.69 -6.89 5.26
N PHE A 25 -19.31 -5.61 5.33
CA PHE A 25 -18.50 -4.92 4.33
C PHE A 25 -17.21 -4.43 4.99
N ALA A 26 -16.33 -5.38 5.28
CA ALA A 26 -15.05 -5.08 5.92
C ALA A 26 -14.09 -4.41 4.94
N ASP A 27 -13.57 -3.25 5.32
CA ASP A 27 -12.48 -2.62 4.61
C ASP A 27 -11.17 -3.38 4.85
N CYS A 28 -10.23 -3.27 3.92
CA CYS A 28 -8.95 -3.95 4.05
C CYS A 28 -7.79 -3.15 3.46
N SER A 29 -6.58 -3.48 3.91
CA SER A 29 -5.32 -3.02 3.33
C SER A 29 -4.57 -4.22 2.76
N VAL A 30 -4.23 -4.15 1.48
CA VAL A 30 -3.40 -5.17 0.82
C VAL A 30 -2.07 -4.56 0.42
N ASP A 31 -0.97 -5.15 0.86
CA ASP A 31 0.38 -4.82 0.44
C ASP A 31 0.96 -5.98 -0.36
N ARG A 32 0.96 -5.84 -1.67
CA ARG A 32 1.55 -6.78 -2.63
C ARG A 32 1.85 -6.05 -3.94
N ILE A 33 3.03 -6.22 -4.48
CA ILE A 33 3.37 -5.68 -5.80
C ILE A 33 3.00 -6.70 -6.86
N VAL A 34 2.22 -6.23 -7.85
CA VAL A 34 1.82 -7.00 -9.03
C VAL A 34 2.51 -6.39 -10.24
N PRO A 35 3.52 -7.06 -10.83
CA PRO A 35 4.21 -6.55 -12.01
C PRO A 35 3.29 -6.54 -13.23
N PRO A 36 3.50 -5.62 -14.18
CA PRO A 36 2.71 -5.51 -15.40
C PRO A 36 3.15 -6.55 -16.44
N VAL A 37 2.95 -7.83 -16.12
CA VAL A 37 3.26 -8.95 -17.03
C VAL A 37 1.98 -9.42 -17.68
N ALA A 38 1.97 -9.52 -19.01
CA ALA A 38 0.87 -10.11 -19.75
C ALA A 38 1.07 -11.63 -19.85
N PHE A 39 -0.01 -12.37 -19.66
CA PHE A 39 -0.08 -13.81 -19.82
C PHE A 39 -1.06 -14.15 -20.96
N PRO A 40 -0.92 -15.34 -21.61
CA PRO A 40 -1.87 -15.82 -22.58
C PRO A 40 -3.29 -15.95 -22.00
N GLU A 41 -3.39 -16.44 -20.76
CA GLU A 41 -4.68 -16.57 -20.09
C GLU A 41 -5.06 -15.24 -19.40
N PRO A 42 -6.28 -14.73 -19.65
CA PRO A 42 -6.69 -13.40 -19.17
C PRO A 42 -6.75 -13.25 -17.64
N LEU A 43 -6.89 -14.35 -16.90
CA LEU A 43 -6.99 -14.35 -15.43
C LEU A 43 -5.66 -14.62 -14.74
N ASP A 44 -4.60 -14.93 -15.49
CA ASP A 44 -3.28 -15.15 -14.92
C ASP A 44 -2.63 -13.83 -14.52
N VAL A 45 -2.07 -13.80 -13.32
CA VAL A 45 -1.33 -12.65 -12.79
C VAL A 45 -0.04 -13.10 -12.13
N ALA A 46 1.04 -12.38 -12.42
CA ALA A 46 2.26 -12.50 -11.62
C ALA A 46 2.12 -11.61 -10.38
N ALA A 47 2.63 -12.08 -9.25
CA ALA A 47 2.72 -11.29 -8.04
C ALA A 47 4.00 -11.66 -7.28
N GLU A 48 4.54 -10.73 -6.50
CA GLU A 48 5.64 -11.05 -5.60
C GLU A 48 5.23 -12.07 -4.52
N ALA A 49 6.21 -12.76 -3.95
CA ALA A 49 5.96 -13.70 -2.86
C ALA A 49 5.46 -13.03 -1.58
N PHE A 50 5.91 -11.79 -1.32
CA PHE A 50 5.43 -11.01 -0.18
C PHE A 50 3.96 -10.65 -0.35
N HIS A 51 3.20 -10.79 0.74
CA HIS A 51 1.85 -10.26 0.84
C HIS A 51 1.54 -9.92 2.30
N GLU A 52 0.74 -8.89 2.49
CA GLU A 52 0.13 -8.53 3.76
C GLU A 52 -1.32 -8.14 3.48
N TRP A 53 -2.27 -8.82 4.11
CA TRP A 53 -3.69 -8.56 3.94
C TRP A 53 -4.34 -8.35 5.31
N ASN A 54 -4.53 -7.09 5.67
CA ASN A 54 -5.16 -6.69 6.91
C ASN A 54 -6.61 -6.33 6.66
N VAL A 55 -7.53 -6.92 7.41
CA VAL A 55 -8.99 -6.77 7.27
C VAL A 55 -9.56 -6.23 8.57
N GLU A 56 -10.45 -5.26 8.47
CA GLU A 56 -11.11 -4.64 9.61
C GLU A 56 -12.02 -5.66 10.32
N ARG A 57 -11.70 -5.92 11.60
CA ARG A 57 -12.45 -6.87 12.41
C ARG A 57 -13.86 -6.39 12.74
N SER A 58 -14.02 -5.10 13.07
CA SER A 58 -15.28 -4.54 13.56
C SER A 58 -16.42 -4.57 12.53
N ALA A 59 -16.08 -4.60 11.24
CA ALA A 59 -17.06 -4.64 10.14
C ALA A 59 -17.41 -6.08 9.70
N TRP A 60 -16.83 -7.09 10.34
CA TRP A 60 -17.12 -8.49 10.04
C TRP A 60 -18.41 -8.93 10.69
N VAL A 61 -19.24 -9.68 9.97
CA VAL A 61 -20.48 -10.27 10.49
C VAL A 61 -20.35 -11.80 10.51
N GLY A 62 -20.63 -12.42 11.64
CA GLY A 62 -20.43 -13.85 11.87
C GLY A 62 -18.97 -14.21 12.15
N GLU A 63 -18.63 -15.50 12.07
CA GLU A 63 -17.26 -15.97 12.27
C GLU A 63 -16.44 -15.80 11.00
N PRO A 64 -15.27 -15.12 11.08
CA PRO A 64 -14.40 -14.96 9.93
C PRO A 64 -13.74 -16.28 9.52
N PRO A 65 -13.62 -16.58 8.22
CA PRO A 65 -12.92 -17.75 7.75
C PRO A 65 -11.42 -17.65 8.07
N GLN A 66 -10.82 -18.78 8.38
CA GLN A 66 -9.36 -18.86 8.52
C GLN A 66 -8.72 -18.96 7.14
N LEU A 67 -8.27 -17.83 6.60
CA LEU A 67 -7.59 -17.76 5.31
C LEU A 67 -6.10 -17.48 5.53
N SER A 68 -5.25 -18.25 4.85
CA SER A 68 -3.81 -18.03 4.90
C SER A 68 -3.47 -16.61 4.41
N GLY A 69 -2.71 -15.87 5.21
CA GLY A 69 -2.30 -14.50 4.89
C GLY A 69 -3.31 -13.41 5.20
N MET A 70 -4.52 -13.74 5.66
CA MET A 70 -5.49 -12.76 6.16
C MET A 70 -5.25 -12.49 7.65
N HIS A 71 -5.13 -11.24 8.02
CA HIS A 71 -4.99 -10.78 9.39
C HIS A 71 -6.14 -9.86 9.77
N LEU A 72 -6.93 -10.25 10.78
CA LEU A 72 -7.97 -9.38 11.33
C LEU A 72 -7.33 -8.36 12.28
N THR A 73 -7.65 -7.10 12.08
CA THR A 73 -7.10 -6.00 12.87
C THR A 73 -8.19 -5.04 13.34
N ASP A 74 -8.00 -4.47 14.51
CA ASP A 74 -8.81 -3.37 15.03
C ASP A 74 -8.16 -2.00 14.70
N GLU A 75 -6.95 -2.02 14.11
CA GLU A 75 -6.14 -0.85 13.77
C GLU A 75 -5.89 -0.74 12.26
N LEU A 76 -6.93 -0.92 11.43
CA LEU A 76 -6.79 -0.91 9.97
C LEU A 76 -6.19 0.40 9.44
N GLU A 77 -6.55 1.55 10.05
CA GLU A 77 -6.00 2.86 9.70
C GLU A 77 -4.47 2.88 9.80
N ALA A 78 -3.92 2.30 10.88
CA ALA A 78 -2.47 2.22 11.07
C ALA A 78 -1.77 1.45 9.95
N HIS A 79 -2.36 0.35 9.47
CA HIS A 79 -1.84 -0.43 8.34
C HIS A 79 -1.94 0.31 7.01
N ILE A 80 -3.06 1.00 6.76
CA ILE A 80 -3.27 1.82 5.57
C ILE A 80 -2.24 2.95 5.53
N GLU A 81 -2.09 3.71 6.61
CA GLU A 81 -1.16 4.83 6.68
C GLU A 81 0.30 4.36 6.62
N ARG A 82 0.64 3.24 7.27
CA ARG A 82 2.00 2.67 7.16
C ARG A 82 2.34 2.35 5.72
N LYS A 83 1.45 1.69 4.97
CA LYS A 83 1.64 1.41 3.55
C LYS A 83 1.76 2.72 2.75
N LEU A 84 0.86 3.66 2.96
CA LEU A 84 0.79 4.90 2.20
C LEU A 84 2.05 5.76 2.40
N PHE A 85 2.42 6.01 3.65
CA PHE A 85 3.50 6.93 4.01
C PHE A 85 4.88 6.26 4.10
N THR A 86 4.98 4.96 3.94
CA THR A 86 6.27 4.27 3.85
C THR A 86 6.48 3.70 2.46
N LEU A 87 5.69 2.70 2.05
CA LEU A 87 5.88 2.02 0.76
C LEU A 87 5.60 2.98 -0.41
N ASN A 88 4.42 3.59 -0.46
CA ASN A 88 4.06 4.43 -1.60
C ASN A 88 4.95 5.69 -1.68
N THR A 89 5.30 6.28 -0.54
CA THR A 89 6.25 7.40 -0.47
C THR A 89 7.62 7.00 -1.03
N GLY A 90 8.18 5.89 -0.57
CA GLY A 90 9.47 5.39 -1.08
C GLY A 90 9.41 5.06 -2.58
N HIS A 91 8.31 4.47 -3.05
CA HIS A 91 8.11 4.12 -4.45
C HIS A 91 8.06 5.37 -5.35
N CYS A 92 7.25 6.37 -4.97
CA CYS A 92 7.15 7.62 -5.71
C CYS A 92 8.46 8.43 -5.69
N ALA A 93 9.12 8.52 -4.55
CA ALA A 93 10.42 9.19 -4.44
C ALA A 93 11.46 8.54 -5.36
N THR A 94 11.51 7.20 -5.37
CA THR A 94 12.38 6.46 -6.29
C THR A 94 12.07 6.78 -7.75
N ALA A 95 10.78 6.79 -8.11
CA ALA A 95 10.37 7.06 -9.49
C ALA A 95 10.71 8.48 -9.93
N TYR A 96 10.46 9.49 -9.10
CA TYR A 96 10.75 10.88 -9.46
C TYR A 96 12.25 11.17 -9.55
N LEU A 97 13.03 10.68 -8.60
CA LEU A 97 14.49 10.82 -8.64
C LEU A 97 15.10 10.01 -9.79
N GLY A 98 14.56 8.82 -10.07
CA GLY A 98 14.95 8.00 -11.20
C GLY A 98 14.64 8.66 -12.54
N HIS A 99 13.47 9.28 -12.68
CA HIS A 99 13.08 10.04 -13.87
C HIS A 99 14.05 11.20 -14.14
N LEU A 100 14.38 11.97 -13.11
CA LEU A 100 15.33 13.10 -13.23
C LEU A 100 16.73 12.66 -13.69
N LYS A 101 17.11 11.42 -13.43
CA LYS A 101 18.41 10.84 -13.86
C LYS A 101 18.31 9.94 -15.10
N GLY A 102 17.13 9.78 -15.69
CA GLY A 102 16.92 8.99 -16.90
C GLY A 102 16.91 7.48 -16.70
N TYR A 103 16.71 6.98 -15.47
CA TYR A 103 16.53 5.55 -15.21
C TYR A 103 15.18 5.06 -15.73
N VAL A 104 15.15 3.83 -16.23
CA VAL A 104 13.93 3.22 -16.79
C VAL A 104 13.15 2.44 -15.74
N SER A 105 13.84 1.72 -14.86
CA SER A 105 13.23 0.90 -13.83
C SER A 105 13.49 1.40 -12.41
N ILE A 106 12.59 1.02 -11.49
CA ILE A 106 12.72 1.28 -10.06
C ILE A 106 13.98 0.61 -9.49
N ALA A 107 14.27 -0.61 -9.95
CA ALA A 107 15.44 -1.36 -9.49
C ALA A 107 16.75 -0.67 -9.90
N GLU A 108 16.87 -0.17 -11.15
CA GLU A 108 18.01 0.63 -11.61
C GLU A 108 18.17 1.92 -10.81
N ALA A 109 17.08 2.66 -10.61
CA ALA A 109 17.10 3.89 -9.82
C ALA A 109 17.60 3.65 -8.39
N LEU A 110 17.22 2.55 -7.75
CA LEU A 110 17.67 2.19 -6.39
C LEU A 110 19.07 1.55 -6.35
N ALA A 111 19.66 1.20 -7.48
CA ALA A 111 21.06 0.83 -7.54
C ALA A 111 21.99 2.06 -7.43
N ASP A 112 21.48 3.27 -7.71
CA ASP A 112 22.18 4.53 -7.44
C ASP A 112 22.16 4.80 -5.93
N GLU A 113 23.34 4.78 -5.30
CA GLU A 113 23.50 4.95 -3.85
C GLU A 113 23.00 6.32 -3.34
N ARG A 114 23.05 7.35 -4.16
CA ARG A 114 22.52 8.68 -3.80
C ARG A 114 21.01 8.67 -3.76
N ILE A 115 20.34 8.06 -4.76
CA ILE A 115 18.88 7.88 -4.77
C ILE A 115 18.47 7.00 -3.59
N PHE A 116 19.14 5.88 -3.38
CA PHE A 116 18.87 4.98 -2.27
C PHE A 116 18.92 5.69 -0.91
N GLY A 117 19.97 6.47 -0.67
CA GLY A 117 20.13 7.25 0.56
C GLY A 117 18.99 8.25 0.79
N LEU A 118 18.60 9.00 -0.26
CA LEU A 118 17.50 9.97 -0.20
C LEU A 118 16.15 9.28 0.07
N VAL A 119 15.85 8.21 -0.65
CA VAL A 119 14.60 7.45 -0.50
C VAL A 119 14.49 6.86 0.89
N ARG A 120 15.55 6.19 1.36
CA ARG A 120 15.60 5.63 2.72
C ARG A 120 15.43 6.71 3.79
N GLY A 121 16.03 7.88 3.58
CA GLY A 121 15.89 9.05 4.46
C GLY A 121 14.44 9.52 4.54
N ALA A 122 13.76 9.69 3.40
CA ALA A 122 12.36 10.09 3.33
C ALA A 122 11.44 9.08 4.03
N MET A 123 11.65 7.77 3.78
CA MET A 123 10.86 6.71 4.42
C MET A 123 11.05 6.68 5.95
N ARG A 124 12.27 6.96 6.45
CA ARG A 124 12.53 7.08 7.88
C ARG A 124 11.86 8.30 8.49
N GLN A 125 11.89 9.42 7.79
CA GLN A 125 11.25 10.66 8.28
C GLN A 125 9.74 10.50 8.40
N SER A 126 9.06 9.95 7.39
CA SER A 126 7.63 9.63 7.49
C SER A 126 7.35 8.55 8.54
N GLY A 127 8.25 7.57 8.68
CA GLY A 127 8.18 6.52 9.68
C GLY A 127 8.19 7.04 11.13
N GLU A 128 8.96 8.08 11.42
CA GLU A 128 8.96 8.70 12.75
C GLU A 128 7.59 9.31 13.12
N ALA A 129 6.86 9.85 12.16
CA ALA A 129 5.50 10.35 12.37
C ALA A 129 4.52 9.20 12.64
N LEU A 130 4.61 8.10 11.87
CA LEU A 130 3.79 6.90 12.07
C LEU A 130 4.04 6.24 13.43
N ILE A 131 5.31 6.16 13.86
CA ILE A 131 5.68 5.64 15.17
C ILE A 131 5.04 6.47 16.29
N ARG A 132 5.08 7.80 16.16
CA ARG A 132 4.45 8.70 17.15
C ARG A 132 2.94 8.58 17.17
N LYS A 133 2.30 8.49 15.99
CA LYS A 133 0.82 8.44 15.89
C LYS A 133 0.26 7.10 16.35
N PHE A 134 0.86 5.99 15.94
CA PHE A 134 0.31 4.65 16.11
C PHE A 134 1.07 3.76 17.10
N GLY A 135 2.18 4.23 17.64
CA GLY A 135 2.96 3.45 18.61
C GLY A 135 3.76 2.28 18.02
N PHE A 136 4.01 2.28 16.71
CA PHE A 136 4.83 1.22 16.09
C PHE A 136 6.20 1.11 16.74
N GLY A 137 6.69 -0.12 16.93
CA GLY A 137 8.05 -0.35 17.42
C GLY A 137 9.09 0.16 16.42
N ARG A 138 10.05 0.99 16.88
CA ARG A 138 11.10 1.58 16.01
C ARG A 138 11.87 0.53 15.21
N ALA A 139 12.29 -0.55 15.86
CA ALA A 139 13.01 -1.64 15.20
C ALA A 139 12.13 -2.38 14.18
N GLN A 140 10.86 -2.61 14.52
CA GLN A 140 9.89 -3.25 13.62
C GLN A 140 9.65 -2.38 12.37
N HIS A 141 9.46 -1.07 12.54
CA HIS A 141 9.24 -0.17 11.43
C HIS A 141 10.49 -0.02 10.54
N ALA A 142 11.69 0.01 11.13
CA ALA A 142 12.94 0.00 10.38
C ALA A 142 13.10 -1.29 9.54
N ALA A 143 12.77 -2.45 10.10
CA ALA A 143 12.78 -3.72 9.37
C ALA A 143 11.76 -3.73 8.22
N TYR A 144 10.59 -3.10 8.40
CA TYR A 144 9.60 -2.92 7.34
C TYR A 144 10.15 -2.06 6.20
N ILE A 145 10.78 -0.91 6.49
CA ILE A 145 11.45 -0.06 5.49
C ILE A 145 12.50 -0.87 4.70
N ASP A 146 13.36 -1.60 5.39
CA ASP A 146 14.40 -2.40 4.74
C ASP A 146 13.79 -3.53 3.88
N SER A 147 12.67 -4.12 4.29
CA SER A 147 11.92 -5.10 3.50
C SER A 147 11.37 -4.47 2.22
N VAL A 148 10.73 -3.31 2.30
CA VAL A 148 10.20 -2.57 1.14
C VAL A 148 11.31 -2.23 0.15
N LEU A 149 12.45 -1.73 0.63
CA LEU A 149 13.60 -1.39 -0.23
C LEU A 149 14.19 -2.61 -0.94
N ARG A 150 14.24 -3.78 -0.27
CA ARG A 150 14.64 -5.04 -0.92
C ARG A 150 13.67 -5.45 -2.02
N ARG A 151 12.36 -5.31 -1.79
CA ARG A 151 11.32 -5.60 -2.79
C ARG A 151 11.47 -4.70 -4.02
N PHE A 152 11.68 -3.40 -3.85
CA PHE A 152 11.88 -2.46 -4.94
C PHE A 152 13.16 -2.74 -5.77
N ARG A 153 14.20 -3.30 -5.17
CA ARG A 153 15.42 -3.73 -5.86
C ARG A 153 15.27 -5.04 -6.64
N ASN A 154 14.12 -5.72 -6.54
CA ASN A 154 13.88 -6.96 -7.27
C ASN A 154 13.62 -6.69 -8.77
N PRO A 155 14.55 -7.03 -9.68
CA PRO A 155 14.41 -6.75 -11.11
C PRO A 155 13.28 -7.56 -11.77
N TRP A 156 12.88 -8.67 -11.17
CA TRP A 156 11.80 -9.52 -11.68
C TRP A 156 10.41 -8.86 -11.58
N LEU A 157 10.27 -7.83 -10.74
CA LEU A 157 9.04 -7.05 -10.68
C LEU A 157 8.84 -6.17 -11.92
N ARG A 158 9.90 -5.92 -12.72
CA ARG A 158 9.85 -5.13 -13.95
C ARG A 158 9.12 -3.80 -13.80
N ASP A 159 9.21 -3.22 -12.61
CA ASP A 159 8.49 -2.00 -12.29
C ASP A 159 9.19 -0.78 -12.88
N THR A 160 8.44 0.00 -13.68
CA THR A 160 9.03 1.12 -14.41
C THR A 160 8.86 2.44 -13.69
N VAL A 161 9.84 3.31 -13.83
CA VAL A 161 9.81 4.70 -13.36
C VAL A 161 8.56 5.43 -13.90
N ALA A 162 8.23 5.25 -15.18
CA ALA A 162 7.08 5.89 -15.81
C ALA A 162 5.75 5.44 -15.19
N ARG A 163 5.58 4.13 -14.95
CA ARG A 163 4.37 3.58 -14.30
C ARG A 163 4.18 4.11 -12.89
N VAL A 164 5.24 4.07 -12.09
CA VAL A 164 5.19 4.49 -10.69
C VAL A 164 5.11 6.01 -10.57
N GLY A 165 5.77 6.75 -11.46
CA GLY A 165 5.80 8.22 -11.45
C GLY A 165 4.57 8.90 -12.03
N HIS A 166 3.58 8.16 -12.61
CA HIS A 166 2.40 8.77 -13.20
C HIS A 166 1.59 9.59 -12.20
N ASP A 167 0.83 10.59 -12.71
CA ASP A 167 -0.05 11.46 -11.92
C ASP A 167 0.66 12.18 -10.74
N PRO A 168 1.74 12.94 -11.01
CA PRO A 168 2.52 13.58 -9.97
C PRO A 168 1.73 14.68 -9.24
N ALA A 169 0.82 15.38 -9.92
CA ALA A 169 0.01 16.41 -9.31
C ALA A 169 -0.83 15.87 -8.14
N ARG A 170 -1.50 14.75 -8.33
CA ARG A 170 -2.27 14.09 -7.27
C ARG A 170 -1.37 13.55 -6.15
N LYS A 171 -0.24 12.93 -6.51
CA LYS A 171 0.65 12.27 -5.53
C LYS A 171 1.43 13.28 -4.67
N LEU A 172 1.70 14.47 -5.20
CA LEU A 172 2.39 15.54 -4.48
C LEU A 172 1.42 16.50 -3.78
N SER A 173 0.09 16.40 -4.05
CA SER A 173 -0.90 17.22 -3.35
C SER A 173 -1.07 16.76 -1.90
N ALA A 174 -1.30 17.72 -0.99
CA ALA A 174 -1.67 17.41 0.38
C ALA A 174 -3.09 16.76 0.43
N PRO A 175 -3.34 15.78 1.29
CA PRO A 175 -2.50 15.17 2.32
C PRO A 175 -1.91 13.79 1.92
N LEU A 176 -1.50 13.60 0.67
CA LEU A 176 -1.03 12.30 0.22
C LEU A 176 0.43 12.01 0.64
N TYR A 177 1.26 11.43 -0.19
CA TYR A 177 2.50 10.75 0.21
C TYR A 177 3.60 11.59 0.89
N PHE A 178 3.66 12.91 0.67
CA PHE A 178 4.80 13.73 1.08
C PHE A 178 4.48 14.82 2.10
N SER A 179 3.21 15.11 2.39
CA SER A 179 2.81 16.21 3.27
C SER A 179 2.62 15.81 4.74
N TYR A 180 2.55 14.52 5.04
CA TYR A 180 2.34 14.02 6.40
C TYR A 180 3.44 14.41 7.42
N PRO A 181 4.75 14.47 7.06
CA PRO A 181 5.78 14.87 8.01
C PRO A 181 5.86 16.36 8.31
N ILE A 182 5.18 17.20 7.51
CA ILE A 182 5.30 18.67 7.61
C ILE A 182 4.29 19.26 8.60
N THR A 183 3.25 18.52 8.94
CA THR A 183 2.13 18.98 9.79
C THR A 183 2.23 18.50 11.25
N LEU A 184 3.31 17.85 11.63
CA LEU A 184 3.64 17.44 12.98
C LEU A 184 4.89 18.16 13.43
#